data_ef9d9d41ceb8bb00ce064ac2dc51ced2
#
_entry.id   ef9d9d41ceb8bb00ce064ac2dc51ced2
#
_cell.length_a   1.000
_cell.length_b   1.000
_cell.length_c   1.000
_cell.angle_alpha   90.00
_cell.angle_beta   90.00
_cell.angle_gamma   90.00
#
_symmetry.space_group_name_H-M   'P 1'
#
loop_
_entity.id
_entity.type
_entity.pdbx_description
1 polymer ?
#
loop_
_entity_poly.entity_id
_entity_poly.type
_entity_poly.pdbx_seq_one_letter_code
_entity_poly.pdbx_strand_id
1 'polypeptide(L)'
;MYKRQVEDVLEPELPILDPHHHLWLDEGHTGWPYTLDDFLEDTGSGHNVLGTVFLECHAEYRKDGPSHLRPVGETEFVIDLAEESAASGGAEIKAIQGNADVSLGAAVEEVLEAHETAGRGRFRGVRYITAQDDHPPLAMGTNAAMNDPSYLEGVRRVGALGYTYDAMVYHPQLPEMVDVARACPETPIVLDHLGGILGTGPYKDQRPEIL
;
A
#
# COMPACT_ATOMS: atom_id res chain seq x y z
N MET A 1 15.95 -6.64 -21.84
CA MET A 1 14.71 -6.24 -22.53
C MET A 1 13.83 -7.48 -22.61
N TYR A 2 12.87 -7.65 -21.70
CA TYR A 2 11.87 -8.71 -21.81
C TYR A 2 11.00 -8.40 -23.03
N LYS A 3 10.91 -9.32 -23.97
CA LYS A 3 9.91 -9.19 -25.04
C LYS A 3 8.55 -9.41 -24.39
N ARG A 4 7.68 -8.39 -24.39
CA ARG A 4 6.26 -8.59 -24.04
C ARG A 4 5.75 -9.73 -24.93
N GLN A 5 5.31 -10.80 -24.31
CA GLN A 5 4.62 -11.89 -25.01
C GLN A 5 3.19 -11.40 -25.24
N VAL A 6 2.74 -11.40 -26.47
CA VAL A 6 1.35 -11.10 -26.78
C VAL A 6 0.56 -12.38 -26.53
N GLU A 7 -0.30 -12.35 -25.52
CA GLU A 7 -1.20 -13.45 -25.16
C GLU A 7 -2.64 -13.00 -25.38
N ASP A 8 -3.48 -13.96 -25.76
CA ASP A 8 -4.91 -13.69 -25.88
C ASP A 8 -5.53 -13.49 -24.49
N VAL A 9 -6.35 -12.45 -24.34
CA VAL A 9 -7.11 -12.22 -23.11
C VAL A 9 -8.18 -13.30 -22.98
N LEU A 10 -8.13 -14.09 -21.88
CA LEU A 10 -9.03 -15.24 -21.71
C LEU A 10 -10.47 -14.82 -21.38
N GLU A 11 -10.63 -13.78 -20.56
CA GLU A 11 -11.91 -13.30 -20.03
C GLU A 11 -12.02 -11.77 -20.20
N PRO A 12 -12.12 -11.27 -21.44
CA PRO A 12 -12.05 -9.82 -21.72
C PRO A 12 -13.19 -9.00 -21.08
N GLU A 13 -14.33 -9.64 -20.82
CA GLU A 13 -15.49 -8.97 -20.23
C GLU A 13 -15.53 -9.06 -18.68
N LEU A 14 -14.61 -9.83 -18.05
CA LEU A 14 -14.58 -9.96 -16.60
C LEU A 14 -14.23 -8.62 -15.96
N PRO A 15 -15.14 -8.03 -15.14
CA PRO A 15 -14.84 -6.77 -14.47
C PRO A 15 -13.79 -6.98 -13.37
N ILE A 16 -12.71 -6.21 -13.46
CA ILE A 16 -11.57 -6.29 -12.53
C ILE A 16 -11.48 -5.00 -11.73
N LEU A 17 -11.35 -5.13 -10.41
CA LEU A 17 -10.85 -4.09 -9.53
C LEU A 17 -9.47 -4.54 -9.05
N ASP A 18 -8.43 -3.85 -9.48
CA ASP A 18 -7.06 -4.11 -9.03
C ASP A 18 -6.85 -3.47 -7.66
N PRO A 19 -6.64 -4.25 -6.59
CA PRO A 19 -6.58 -3.71 -5.24
C PRO A 19 -5.22 -3.10 -4.89
N HIS A 20 -4.20 -3.13 -5.77
CA HIS A 20 -2.85 -2.78 -5.38
C HIS A 20 -1.97 -2.36 -6.58
N HIS A 21 -1.79 -1.06 -6.76
CA HIS A 21 -0.80 -0.53 -7.69
C HIS A 21 -0.07 0.67 -7.10
N HIS A 22 1.00 1.09 -7.76
CA HIS A 22 1.83 2.23 -7.39
C HIS A 22 2.10 3.11 -8.59
N LEU A 23 2.44 4.39 -8.35
CA LEU A 23 2.91 5.34 -9.36
C LEU A 23 4.07 6.14 -8.79
N TRP A 24 5.07 6.43 -9.60
CA TRP A 24 6.23 7.24 -9.22
C TRP A 24 6.84 7.93 -10.44
N LEU A 25 7.40 9.12 -10.24
CA LEU A 25 7.99 9.93 -11.33
C LEU A 25 9.50 9.79 -11.44
N ASP A 26 10.17 9.31 -10.39
CA ASP A 26 11.63 9.21 -10.37
C ASP A 26 12.12 7.79 -10.71
N GLU A 27 13.41 7.71 -11.09
CA GLU A 27 14.06 6.42 -11.37
C GLU A 27 14.52 5.70 -10.09
N GLY A 28 14.33 6.33 -8.91
CA GLY A 28 14.94 5.89 -7.66
C GLY A 28 14.44 4.55 -7.14
N HIS A 29 13.20 4.19 -7.41
CA HIS A 29 12.58 2.96 -6.89
C HIS A 29 12.94 1.72 -7.70
N THR A 30 12.95 1.82 -9.03
CA THR A 30 13.05 0.64 -9.91
C THR A 30 14.04 0.84 -11.06
N GLY A 31 14.65 2.02 -11.18
CA GLY A 31 15.51 2.40 -12.30
C GLY A 31 14.76 2.99 -13.50
N TRP A 32 13.43 3.15 -13.41
CA TRP A 32 12.58 3.84 -14.38
C TRP A 32 11.32 4.39 -13.69
N PRO A 33 10.73 5.50 -14.19
CA PRO A 33 9.43 5.98 -13.73
C PRO A 33 8.31 5.01 -14.14
N TYR A 34 7.21 5.01 -13.39
CA TYR A 34 5.94 4.40 -13.78
C TYR A 34 4.84 5.42 -13.61
N THR A 35 4.45 6.00 -14.73
CA THR A 35 3.57 7.17 -14.80
C THR A 35 2.11 6.77 -14.99
N LEU A 36 1.21 7.76 -14.98
CA LEU A 36 -0.19 7.54 -15.31
C LEU A 36 -0.36 7.02 -16.75
N ASP A 37 0.45 7.49 -17.70
CA ASP A 37 0.38 7.00 -19.10
C ASP A 37 0.74 5.51 -19.19
N ASP A 38 1.79 5.08 -18.48
CA ASP A 38 2.19 3.66 -18.41
C ASP A 38 1.08 2.82 -17.78
N PHE A 39 0.50 3.30 -16.69
CA PHE A 39 -0.62 2.65 -16.00
C PHE A 39 -1.85 2.50 -16.91
N LEU A 40 -2.23 3.55 -17.66
CA LEU A 40 -3.36 3.51 -18.57
C LEU A 40 -3.09 2.59 -19.77
N GLU A 41 -1.85 2.53 -20.26
CA GLU A 41 -1.44 1.57 -21.29
C GLU A 41 -1.57 0.13 -20.78
N ASP A 42 -1.06 -0.15 -19.57
CA ASP A 42 -1.10 -1.50 -18.99
C ASP A 42 -2.52 -1.95 -18.68
N THR A 43 -3.33 -1.12 -18.04
CA THR A 43 -4.72 -1.43 -17.70
C THR A 43 -5.63 -1.51 -18.93
N GLY A 44 -5.28 -0.78 -20.01
CA GLY A 44 -5.99 -0.80 -21.30
C GLY A 44 -5.56 -1.93 -22.24
N SER A 45 -4.69 -2.86 -21.80
CA SER A 45 -4.09 -3.89 -22.65
C SER A 45 -5.02 -5.06 -23.06
N GLY A 46 -6.33 -4.96 -22.78
CA GLY A 46 -7.36 -5.90 -23.23
C GLY A 46 -8.19 -6.54 -22.14
N HIS A 47 -7.81 -6.37 -20.87
CA HIS A 47 -8.64 -6.74 -19.72
C HIS A 47 -9.63 -5.61 -19.37
N ASN A 48 -10.78 -5.98 -18.77
CA ASN A 48 -11.78 -5.02 -18.32
C ASN A 48 -11.48 -4.50 -16.91
N VAL A 49 -10.43 -3.70 -16.77
CA VAL A 49 -10.06 -3.08 -15.49
C VAL A 49 -10.92 -1.84 -15.26
N LEU A 50 -11.88 -1.94 -14.35
CA LEU A 50 -12.84 -0.86 -14.04
C LEU A 50 -12.26 0.18 -13.08
N GLY A 51 -11.28 -0.19 -12.29
CA GLY A 51 -10.66 0.69 -11.33
C GLY A 51 -9.62 -0.01 -10.47
N THR A 52 -8.88 0.82 -9.74
CA THR A 52 -7.74 0.36 -8.95
C THR A 52 -7.68 1.04 -7.60
N VAL A 53 -6.89 0.49 -6.68
CA VAL A 53 -6.51 1.11 -5.42
C VAL A 53 -5.02 1.44 -5.49
N PHE A 54 -4.70 2.72 -5.34
CA PHE A 54 -3.32 3.14 -5.16
C PHE A 54 -2.87 2.84 -3.73
N LEU A 55 -1.72 2.20 -3.57
CA LEU A 55 -1.05 2.05 -2.29
C LEU A 55 0.23 2.91 -2.26
N GLU A 56 0.50 3.47 -1.08
CA GLU A 56 1.71 4.23 -0.83
C GLU A 56 2.97 3.47 -1.28
N CYS A 57 3.97 4.17 -1.78
CA CYS A 57 5.27 3.62 -2.15
C CYS A 57 6.43 4.57 -1.87
N HIS A 58 6.24 5.54 -0.98
CA HIS A 58 7.18 6.60 -0.63
C HIS A 58 7.48 7.59 -1.76
N ALA A 59 6.58 7.72 -2.74
CA ALA A 59 6.71 8.69 -3.81
C ALA A 59 6.25 10.08 -3.38
N GLU A 60 6.88 11.11 -3.90
CA GLU A 60 6.46 12.52 -3.80
C GLU A 60 6.10 13.01 -2.37
N TYR A 61 6.77 12.50 -1.34
CA TYR A 61 6.60 13.00 0.02
C TYR A 61 6.94 14.50 0.12
N ARG A 62 6.21 15.24 0.95
CA ARG A 62 6.53 16.64 1.23
C ARG A 62 7.97 16.77 1.72
N LYS A 63 8.71 17.71 1.15
CA LYS A 63 10.12 17.98 1.51
C LYS A 63 10.25 18.75 2.83
N ASP A 64 9.24 19.54 3.14
CA ASP A 64 9.17 20.45 4.28
C ASP A 64 8.03 20.08 5.23
N GLY A 65 8.00 20.72 6.41
CA GLY A 65 6.98 20.52 7.42
C GLY A 65 7.28 19.36 8.39
N PRO A 66 6.35 19.08 9.31
CA PRO A 66 6.48 18.00 10.29
C PRO A 66 6.69 16.64 9.62
N SER A 67 7.65 15.85 10.11
CA SER A 67 8.04 14.59 9.47
C SER A 67 6.88 13.60 9.34
N HIS A 68 5.99 13.53 10.33
CA HIS A 68 4.83 12.64 10.33
C HIS A 68 3.75 13.04 9.29
N LEU A 69 3.75 14.31 8.82
CA LEU A 69 2.84 14.78 7.79
C LEU A 69 3.44 14.74 6.37
N ARG A 70 4.73 14.44 6.22
CA ARG A 70 5.35 14.38 4.90
C ARG A 70 4.74 13.33 3.95
N PRO A 71 4.31 12.15 4.45
CA PRO A 71 3.65 11.16 3.60
C PRO A 71 2.38 11.67 2.90
N VAL A 72 1.72 12.70 3.43
CA VAL A 72 0.52 13.29 2.81
C VAL A 72 0.81 13.84 1.40
N GLY A 73 2.06 14.24 1.12
CA GLY A 73 2.48 14.67 -0.21
C GLY A 73 2.22 13.65 -1.31
N GLU A 74 2.37 12.36 -1.00
CA GLU A 74 2.04 11.29 -1.95
C GLU A 74 0.53 11.24 -2.26
N THR A 75 -0.33 11.44 -1.26
CA THR A 75 -1.77 11.55 -1.50
C THR A 75 -2.13 12.79 -2.32
N GLU A 76 -1.45 13.93 -2.07
CA GLU A 76 -1.62 15.15 -2.87
C GLU A 76 -1.20 14.93 -4.33
N PHE A 77 -0.14 14.19 -4.57
CA PHE A 77 0.32 13.81 -5.90
C PHE A 77 -0.67 12.89 -6.61
N VAL A 78 -1.08 11.82 -5.94
CA VAL A 78 -1.91 10.78 -6.57
C VAL A 78 -3.34 11.25 -6.82
N ILE A 79 -3.89 12.15 -5.99
CA ILE A 79 -5.27 12.61 -6.18
C ILE A 79 -5.46 13.36 -7.50
N ASP A 80 -4.48 14.12 -7.94
CA ASP A 80 -4.54 14.81 -9.22
C ASP A 80 -4.50 13.79 -10.39
N LEU A 81 -3.66 12.74 -10.28
CA LEU A 81 -3.63 11.63 -11.24
C LEU A 81 -4.92 10.81 -11.23
N ALA A 82 -5.56 10.65 -10.07
CA ALA A 82 -6.83 9.95 -9.94
C ALA A 82 -7.99 10.72 -10.64
N GLU A 83 -7.99 12.04 -10.55
CA GLU A 83 -8.94 12.89 -11.29
C GLU A 83 -8.71 12.80 -12.81
N GLU A 84 -7.44 12.80 -13.24
CA GLU A 84 -7.07 12.63 -14.64
C GLU A 84 -7.45 11.23 -15.16
N SER A 85 -7.18 10.16 -14.41
CA SER A 85 -7.57 8.80 -14.78
C SER A 85 -9.07 8.66 -14.95
N ALA A 86 -9.87 9.26 -14.07
CA ALA A 86 -11.32 9.27 -14.14
C ALA A 86 -11.84 9.99 -15.41
N ALA A 87 -11.11 11.01 -15.88
CA ALA A 87 -11.46 11.74 -17.09
C ALA A 87 -10.99 11.04 -18.38
N SER A 88 -10.04 10.11 -18.29
CA SER A 88 -9.45 9.44 -19.47
C SER A 88 -10.36 8.44 -20.16
N GLY A 89 -11.36 7.90 -19.43
CA GLY A 89 -12.22 6.79 -19.90
C GLY A 89 -11.56 5.40 -19.78
N GLY A 90 -10.34 5.32 -19.21
CA GLY A 90 -9.66 4.08 -18.86
C GLY A 90 -9.94 3.62 -17.42
N ALA A 91 -9.05 2.81 -16.86
CA ALA A 91 -9.14 2.38 -15.48
C ALA A 91 -9.03 3.58 -14.51
N GLU A 92 -9.97 3.69 -13.60
CA GLU A 92 -10.02 4.80 -12.63
C GLU A 92 -9.28 4.43 -11.34
N ILE A 93 -8.40 5.31 -10.83
CA ILE A 93 -7.87 5.20 -9.48
C ILE A 93 -8.98 5.59 -8.49
N LYS A 94 -9.65 4.59 -7.94
CA LYS A 94 -10.87 4.78 -7.12
C LYS A 94 -10.60 5.03 -5.67
N ALA A 95 -9.48 4.55 -5.15
CA ALA A 95 -9.13 4.66 -3.75
C ALA A 95 -7.62 4.86 -3.57
N ILE A 96 -7.26 5.45 -2.44
CA ILE A 96 -5.89 5.74 -2.04
C ILE A 96 -5.66 5.21 -0.63
N GLN A 97 -4.63 4.39 -0.47
CA GLN A 97 -4.05 4.00 0.81
C GLN A 97 -2.76 4.79 1.00
N GLY A 98 -2.76 5.71 1.96
CA GLY A 98 -1.60 6.54 2.28
C GLY A 98 -0.64 5.85 3.25
N ASN A 99 0.44 6.53 3.62
CA ASN A 99 1.33 6.07 4.69
C ASN A 99 1.07 6.85 5.98
N ALA A 100 0.92 6.13 7.09
CA ALA A 100 0.93 6.75 8.41
C ALA A 100 1.63 5.85 9.43
N ASP A 101 2.50 6.47 10.24
CA ASP A 101 3.15 5.79 11.36
C ASP A 101 2.15 5.54 12.48
N VAL A 102 1.58 4.34 12.53
CA VAL A 102 0.62 3.97 13.58
C VAL A 102 1.26 3.88 14.96
N SER A 103 2.60 3.80 15.07
CA SER A 103 3.28 3.83 16.37
C SER A 103 3.17 5.18 17.09
N LEU A 104 2.69 6.21 16.42
CA LEU A 104 2.33 7.50 17.00
C LEU A 104 1.13 7.42 17.99
N GLY A 105 0.45 6.27 18.04
CA GLY A 105 -0.73 6.11 18.89
C GLY A 105 -1.84 7.08 18.53
N ALA A 106 -2.43 7.77 19.50
CA ALA A 106 -3.51 8.74 19.26
C ALA A 106 -3.11 9.88 18.30
N ALA A 107 -1.82 10.23 18.22
CA ALA A 107 -1.36 11.32 17.34
C ALA A 107 -1.46 10.97 15.85
N VAL A 108 -1.70 9.71 15.49
CA VAL A 108 -1.94 9.31 14.09
C VAL A 108 -3.19 10.00 13.51
N GLU A 109 -4.14 10.42 14.32
CA GLU A 109 -5.35 11.12 13.87
C GLU A 109 -5.05 12.36 13.02
N GLU A 110 -4.05 13.15 13.41
CA GLU A 110 -3.62 14.33 12.64
C GLU A 110 -3.20 13.95 11.22
N VAL A 111 -2.50 12.82 11.08
CA VAL A 111 -2.04 12.32 9.78
C VAL A 111 -3.23 11.83 8.95
N LEU A 112 -4.17 11.10 9.56
CA LEU A 112 -5.36 10.60 8.89
C LEU A 112 -6.27 11.73 8.40
N GLU A 113 -6.49 12.77 9.21
CA GLU A 113 -7.24 13.97 8.83
C GLU A 113 -6.59 14.72 7.67
N ALA A 114 -5.25 14.78 7.66
CA ALA A 114 -4.52 15.42 6.58
C ALA A 114 -4.63 14.62 5.27
N HIS A 115 -4.56 13.30 5.33
CA HIS A 115 -4.80 12.43 4.17
C HIS A 115 -6.24 12.51 3.67
N GLU A 116 -7.24 12.52 4.55
CA GLU A 116 -8.65 12.68 4.17
C GLU A 116 -8.88 13.98 3.41
N THR A 117 -8.31 15.08 3.94
CA THR A 117 -8.39 16.39 3.28
C THR A 117 -7.72 16.37 1.90
N ALA A 118 -6.53 15.81 1.80
CA ALA A 118 -5.78 15.71 0.55
C ALA A 118 -6.46 14.77 -0.45
N GLY A 119 -7.02 13.65 0.03
CA GLY A 119 -7.60 12.59 -0.79
C GLY A 119 -8.95 12.89 -1.43
N ARG A 120 -9.57 14.05 -1.14
CA ARG A 120 -10.81 14.53 -1.79
C ARG A 120 -11.90 13.44 -1.92
N GLY A 121 -12.06 12.63 -0.86
CA GLY A 121 -13.03 11.54 -0.81
C GLY A 121 -12.57 10.22 -1.44
N ARG A 122 -11.31 10.07 -1.86
CA ARG A 122 -10.72 8.81 -2.33
C ARG A 122 -9.83 8.12 -1.29
N PHE A 123 -9.45 8.78 -0.21
CA PHE A 123 -8.70 8.18 0.88
C PHE A 123 -9.53 7.09 1.59
N ARG A 124 -8.94 5.91 1.83
CA ARG A 124 -9.63 4.75 2.44
C ARG A 124 -8.89 4.15 3.60
N GLY A 125 -7.63 4.46 3.78
CA GLY A 125 -6.85 3.90 4.85
C GLY A 125 -5.37 4.14 4.70
N VAL A 126 -4.60 3.44 5.50
CA VAL A 126 -3.15 3.59 5.54
C VAL A 126 -2.45 2.25 5.52
N ARG A 127 -1.28 2.24 4.88
CA ARG A 127 -0.29 1.18 5.03
C ARG A 127 0.85 1.64 5.93
N TYR A 128 1.33 0.75 6.79
CA TYR A 128 2.55 0.96 7.53
C TYR A 128 3.44 -0.29 7.42
N ILE A 129 4.61 -0.13 6.81
CA ILE A 129 5.51 -1.24 6.50
C ILE A 129 6.31 -1.59 7.73
N THR A 130 6.04 -2.76 8.32
CA THR A 130 6.80 -3.34 9.45
C THR A 130 7.50 -4.65 9.07
N ALA A 131 7.62 -4.92 7.77
CA ALA A 131 8.30 -6.10 7.25
C ALA A 131 9.78 -6.07 7.62
N GLN A 132 10.19 -6.92 8.56
CA GLN A 132 11.54 -6.99 9.12
C GLN A 132 12.07 -8.41 9.16
N ASP A 133 13.36 -8.53 8.95
CA ASP A 133 14.12 -9.78 9.07
C ASP A 133 15.55 -9.48 9.51
N ASP A 134 16.17 -10.41 10.24
CA ASP A 134 17.57 -10.30 10.65
C ASP A 134 18.54 -10.35 9.46
N HIS A 135 18.08 -10.83 8.30
CA HIS A 135 18.86 -10.83 7.06
C HIS A 135 18.76 -9.44 6.39
N PRO A 136 19.82 -8.61 6.40
CA PRO A 136 19.74 -7.20 6.00
C PRO A 136 19.08 -6.90 4.67
N PRO A 137 19.26 -7.70 3.60
CA PRO A 137 18.56 -7.48 2.34
C PRO A 137 17.02 -7.59 2.41
N LEU A 138 16.48 -8.15 3.50
CA LEU A 138 15.05 -8.32 3.73
C LEU A 138 14.49 -7.28 4.74
N ALA A 139 15.31 -6.43 5.32
CA ALA A 139 14.86 -5.36 6.22
C ALA A 139 14.24 -4.22 5.38
N MET A 140 12.94 -4.25 5.14
CA MET A 140 12.22 -3.25 4.33
C MET A 140 11.55 -2.16 5.17
N GLY A 141 10.99 -2.53 6.29
CA GLY A 141 10.12 -1.66 7.08
C GLY A 141 10.81 -1.05 8.29
N THR A 142 9.99 -0.54 9.18
CA THR A 142 10.43 0.02 10.46
C THR A 142 10.55 -1.08 11.52
N ASN A 143 11.42 -0.85 12.53
CA ASN A 143 11.53 -1.73 13.70
C ASN A 143 10.41 -1.47 14.73
N ALA A 144 9.23 -1.07 14.32
CA ALA A 144 8.13 -0.85 15.23
C ALA A 144 7.68 -2.18 15.84
N ALA A 145 7.64 -2.24 17.16
CA ALA A 145 7.11 -3.40 17.86
C ALA A 145 5.58 -3.41 17.73
N MET A 146 5.03 -4.36 17.00
CA MET A 146 3.59 -4.44 16.73
C MET A 146 2.75 -4.70 17.99
N ASN A 147 3.36 -5.21 19.06
CA ASN A 147 2.72 -5.41 20.36
C ASN A 147 2.84 -4.19 21.29
N ASP A 148 3.50 -3.11 20.88
CA ASP A 148 3.59 -1.88 21.66
C ASP A 148 2.19 -1.27 21.85
N PRO A 149 1.83 -0.80 23.06
CA PRO A 149 0.53 -0.18 23.31
C PRO A 149 0.23 1.00 22.40
N SER A 150 1.22 1.82 22.03
CA SER A 150 1.04 2.94 21.11
C SER A 150 0.73 2.48 19.69
N TYR A 151 1.41 1.44 19.20
CA TYR A 151 1.10 0.83 17.90
C TYR A 151 -0.34 0.32 17.84
N LEU A 152 -0.75 -0.45 18.85
CA LEU A 152 -2.11 -0.98 18.94
C LEU A 152 -3.16 0.14 19.07
N GLU A 153 -2.84 1.22 19.77
CA GLU A 153 -3.71 2.40 19.84
C GLU A 153 -3.84 3.05 18.46
N GLY A 154 -2.75 3.26 17.73
CA GLY A 154 -2.78 3.82 16.39
C GLY A 154 -3.63 3.00 15.43
N VAL A 155 -3.46 1.67 15.43
CA VAL A 155 -4.28 0.77 14.60
C VAL A 155 -5.77 0.88 14.98
N ARG A 156 -6.12 0.96 16.26
CA ARG A 156 -7.52 1.19 16.69
C ARG A 156 -8.06 2.53 16.21
N ARG A 157 -7.23 3.60 16.21
CA ARG A 157 -7.64 4.92 15.71
C ARG A 157 -7.97 4.89 14.23
N VAL A 158 -7.17 4.19 13.43
CA VAL A 158 -7.47 3.96 12.00
C VAL A 158 -8.88 3.37 11.83
N GLY A 159 -9.18 2.27 12.53
CA GLY A 159 -10.50 1.63 12.46
C GLY A 159 -11.63 2.49 13.02
N ALA A 160 -11.41 3.19 14.12
CA ALA A 160 -12.43 4.07 14.76
C ALA A 160 -12.87 5.22 13.84
N LEU A 161 -12.00 5.68 12.95
CA LEU A 161 -12.29 6.68 11.93
C LEU A 161 -12.87 6.08 10.64
N GLY A 162 -13.06 4.76 10.57
CA GLY A 162 -13.66 4.07 9.43
C GLY A 162 -12.69 3.74 8.30
N TYR A 163 -11.39 3.79 8.56
CA TYR A 163 -10.34 3.46 7.59
C TYR A 163 -9.84 2.02 7.73
N THR A 164 -9.21 1.52 6.66
CA THR A 164 -8.51 0.23 6.66
C THR A 164 -7.04 0.40 7.07
N TYR A 165 -6.51 -0.65 7.67
CA TYR A 165 -5.09 -0.77 7.96
C TYR A 165 -4.47 -1.87 7.10
N ASP A 166 -3.58 -1.50 6.18
CA ASP A 166 -2.87 -2.44 5.32
C ASP A 166 -1.54 -2.81 5.98
N ALA A 167 -1.42 -4.10 6.32
CA ALA A 167 -0.29 -4.64 7.06
C ALA A 167 0.73 -5.28 6.10
N MET A 168 1.85 -4.60 5.88
CA MET A 168 2.99 -5.15 5.15
C MET A 168 3.99 -5.75 6.15
N VAL A 169 3.95 -7.07 6.27
CA VAL A 169 4.79 -7.90 7.15
C VAL A 169 5.39 -9.07 6.37
N TYR A 170 6.39 -9.73 6.92
CA TYR A 170 6.85 -11.02 6.40
C TYR A 170 6.23 -12.19 7.16
N HIS A 171 6.14 -13.36 6.51
CA HIS A 171 5.51 -14.55 7.07
C HIS A 171 6.00 -14.95 8.48
N PRO A 172 7.27 -14.75 8.91
CA PRO A 172 7.66 -15.03 10.30
C PRO A 172 6.97 -14.14 11.33
N GLN A 173 6.49 -12.96 10.90
CA GLN A 173 5.80 -11.99 11.77
C GLN A 173 4.28 -12.23 11.85
N LEU A 174 3.73 -13.19 11.10
CA LEU A 174 2.29 -13.46 11.09
C LEU A 174 1.70 -13.77 12.49
N PRO A 175 2.39 -14.48 13.40
CA PRO A 175 1.87 -14.66 14.76
C PRO A 175 1.64 -13.34 15.49
N GLU A 176 2.55 -12.35 15.36
CA GLU A 176 2.39 -11.02 15.97
C GLU A 176 1.24 -10.27 15.30
N MET A 177 1.08 -10.39 13.98
CA MET A 177 -0.03 -9.76 13.25
C MET A 177 -1.40 -10.34 13.69
N VAL A 178 -1.46 -11.63 13.99
CA VAL A 178 -2.66 -12.25 14.58
C VAL A 178 -2.98 -11.63 15.94
N ASP A 179 -1.98 -11.33 16.75
CA ASP A 179 -2.20 -10.68 18.05
C ASP A 179 -2.65 -9.22 17.88
N VAL A 180 -2.14 -8.48 16.90
CA VAL A 180 -2.65 -7.16 16.52
C VAL A 180 -4.13 -7.25 16.13
N ALA A 181 -4.49 -8.18 15.25
CA ALA A 181 -5.88 -8.35 14.81
C ALA A 181 -6.83 -8.68 15.97
N ARG A 182 -6.39 -9.50 16.93
CA ARG A 182 -7.16 -9.79 18.15
C ARG A 182 -7.32 -8.59 19.07
N ALA A 183 -6.26 -7.76 19.15
CA ALA A 183 -6.27 -6.56 19.97
C ALA A 183 -7.08 -5.40 19.35
N CYS A 184 -7.27 -5.43 18.03
CA CYS A 184 -7.93 -4.38 17.27
C CYS A 184 -9.10 -4.92 16.42
N PRO A 185 -10.11 -5.60 17.02
CA PRO A 185 -11.12 -6.36 16.29
C PRO A 185 -12.07 -5.49 15.45
N GLU A 186 -12.15 -4.20 15.75
CA GLU A 186 -13.01 -3.24 15.02
C GLU A 186 -12.29 -2.61 13.83
N THR A 187 -10.98 -2.83 13.66
CA THR A 187 -10.21 -2.28 12.54
C THR A 187 -10.17 -3.28 11.39
N PRO A 188 -10.68 -2.94 10.21
CA PRO A 188 -10.46 -3.76 9.02
C PRO A 188 -8.97 -3.80 8.69
N ILE A 189 -8.38 -5.00 8.68
CA ILE A 189 -6.98 -5.22 8.38
C ILE A 189 -6.85 -5.96 7.05
N VAL A 190 -6.06 -5.41 6.14
CA VAL A 190 -5.68 -6.04 4.88
C VAL A 190 -4.25 -6.58 5.03
N LEU A 191 -4.06 -7.86 4.77
CA LEU A 191 -2.75 -8.49 4.81
C LEU A 191 -2.11 -8.46 3.42
N ASP A 192 -1.14 -7.58 3.22
CA ASP A 192 -0.46 -7.42 1.94
C ASP A 192 0.31 -8.68 1.54
N HIS A 193 0.28 -8.98 0.24
CA HIS A 193 1.09 -10.04 -0.38
C HIS A 193 1.01 -11.41 0.32
N LEU A 194 -0.18 -11.75 0.87
CA LEU A 194 -0.40 -12.99 1.64
C LEU A 194 0.56 -13.14 2.83
N GLY A 195 0.96 -12.02 3.45
CA GLY A 195 1.89 -12.00 4.56
C GLY A 195 3.36 -12.14 4.14
N GLY A 196 3.72 -11.64 2.94
CA GLY A 196 5.09 -11.49 2.52
C GLY A 196 5.90 -12.79 2.57
N ILE A 197 5.44 -13.85 1.90
CA ILE A 197 6.10 -15.16 1.89
C ILE A 197 7.49 -15.06 1.28
N LEU A 198 8.51 -15.22 2.11
CA LEU A 198 9.91 -15.18 1.70
C LEU A 198 10.34 -16.50 1.04
N GLY A 199 11.03 -16.39 -0.10
CA GLY A 199 11.61 -17.54 -0.81
C GLY A 199 13.09 -17.35 -1.15
N THR A 200 13.75 -16.37 -0.51
CA THR A 200 15.16 -16.00 -0.75
C THR A 200 15.95 -15.96 0.56
N GLY A 201 17.27 -15.79 0.47
CA GLY A 201 18.13 -15.74 1.65
C GLY A 201 18.00 -17.00 2.50
N PRO A 202 17.82 -16.85 3.83
CA PRO A 202 17.68 -18.00 4.74
C PRO A 202 16.42 -18.84 4.49
N TYR A 203 15.44 -18.32 3.76
CA TYR A 203 14.16 -18.97 3.45
C TYR A 203 14.15 -19.69 2.10
N LYS A 204 15.28 -19.70 1.40
CA LYS A 204 15.42 -20.45 0.15
C LYS A 204 15.11 -21.92 0.42
N ASP A 205 14.26 -22.49 -0.43
CA ASP A 205 13.84 -23.90 -0.38
C ASP A 205 12.89 -24.27 0.80
N GLN A 206 12.47 -23.31 1.62
CA GLN A 206 11.50 -23.54 2.73
C GLN A 206 10.03 -23.33 2.33
N ARG A 207 9.78 -22.90 1.11
CA ARG A 207 8.43 -22.57 0.63
C ARG A 207 7.38 -23.68 0.83
N PRO A 208 7.69 -25.00 0.65
CA PRO A 208 6.72 -26.06 0.92
C PRO A 208 6.30 -26.20 2.38
N GLU A 209 7.11 -25.67 3.33
CA GLU A 209 6.84 -25.73 4.75
C GLU A 209 6.04 -24.50 5.23
N ILE A 210 6.05 -23.43 4.43
CA ILE A 210 5.39 -22.15 4.73
C ILE A 210 3.95 -22.12 4.18
N LEU A 211 3.71 -22.80 3.08
CA LEU A 211 2.40 -22.92 2.41
C LEU A 211 1.61 -24.13 2.88
#